data_34b9eb3993edc12d39beb1a3aa74a8f2
#
_entry.id   34b9eb3993edc12d39beb1a3aa74a8f2
#
_cell.length_a   1.000
_cell.length_b   1.000
_cell.length_c   1.000
_cell.angle_alpha   90.00
_cell.angle_beta   90.00
_cell.angle_gamma   90.00
#
_symmetry.space_group_name_H-M   'P 1'
#
loop_
_entity.id
_entity.type
_entity.pdbx_description
1 polymer ?
#
loop_
_entity_poly.entity_id
_entity_poly.type
_entity_poly.pdbx_seq_one_letter_code
_entity_poly.pdbx_strand_id
1 'polypeptide(L)'
;MVLEYNRLKKDRRRLLALTGLTRREFVVLPQAFRTAYATVDPGDKTADGSVRKRQAGGGRKGQLGTTEQKLLFSLVYQKTYPLQALLGEVFGLSQSRANRWIQRLLPILKQALDDLGVLPTRVPNKFAPHEHRHQETAELSIDGTERRRPRPKNPVKQALCSSGKQKPQSDKNVVVVNAKTKRVGYLSQT
;
A
#
# COMPACT_ATOMS: atom_id res chain seq x y z
N MET A 1 -21.45 6.96 -10.76
CA MET A 1 -20.33 7.65 -11.46
C MET A 1 -19.04 6.92 -11.10
N VAL A 2 -18.38 6.27 -12.05
CA VAL A 2 -17.14 5.50 -11.81
C VAL A 2 -15.96 6.46 -11.68
N LEU A 3 -15.12 6.23 -10.67
CA LEU A 3 -13.89 6.99 -10.46
C LEU A 3 -12.84 6.59 -11.49
N GLU A 4 -12.43 7.56 -12.32
CA GLU A 4 -11.47 7.34 -13.40
C GLU A 4 -10.17 8.11 -13.18
N TYR A 5 -9.03 7.44 -13.43
CA TYR A 5 -7.71 8.05 -13.33
C TYR A 5 -7.56 9.31 -14.19
N ASN A 6 -8.02 9.25 -15.45
CA ASN A 6 -7.86 10.37 -16.39
C ASN A 6 -8.62 11.64 -16.00
N ARG A 7 -9.73 11.50 -15.26
CA ARG A 7 -10.47 12.62 -14.69
C ARG A 7 -9.80 13.13 -13.42
N LEU A 8 -9.39 12.20 -12.54
CA LEU A 8 -8.82 12.57 -11.23
C LEU A 8 -7.47 13.28 -11.35
N LYS A 9 -6.60 12.88 -12.28
CA LYS A 9 -5.27 13.50 -12.46
C LYS A 9 -5.31 15.00 -12.78
N LYS A 10 -6.45 15.51 -13.25
CA LYS A 10 -6.67 16.93 -13.55
C LYS A 10 -6.97 17.75 -12.30
N ASP A 11 -7.53 17.13 -11.27
CA ASP A 11 -7.91 17.77 -10.02
C ASP A 11 -6.91 17.44 -8.90
N ARG A 12 -6.02 18.40 -8.63
CA ARG A 12 -4.95 18.24 -7.63
C ARG A 12 -5.49 17.99 -6.22
N ARG A 13 -6.57 18.68 -5.83
CA ARG A 13 -7.12 18.57 -4.47
C ARG A 13 -7.77 17.21 -4.26
N ARG A 14 -8.56 16.76 -5.21
CA ARG A 14 -9.20 15.44 -5.17
C ARG A 14 -8.19 14.30 -5.26
N LEU A 15 -7.13 14.45 -6.08
CA LEU A 15 -6.05 13.46 -6.16
C LEU A 15 -5.39 13.28 -4.79
N LEU A 16 -4.97 14.37 -4.14
CA LEU A 16 -4.37 14.32 -2.81
C LEU A 16 -5.32 13.74 -1.76
N ALA A 17 -6.58 14.16 -1.76
CA ALA A 17 -7.57 13.68 -0.80
C ALA A 17 -7.82 12.17 -0.92
N LEU A 18 -7.91 11.64 -2.14
CA LEU A 18 -8.26 10.24 -2.39
C LEU A 18 -7.07 9.29 -2.38
N THR A 19 -5.87 9.76 -2.73
CA THR A 19 -4.68 8.90 -2.84
C THR A 19 -3.62 9.18 -1.78
N GLY A 20 -3.66 10.35 -1.15
CA GLY A 20 -2.61 10.82 -0.24
C GLY A 20 -1.34 11.28 -0.96
N LEU A 21 -1.31 11.26 -2.30
CA LEU A 21 -0.14 11.61 -3.09
C LEU A 21 -0.31 12.96 -3.78
N THR A 22 0.78 13.71 -3.84
CA THR A 22 0.88 14.91 -4.67
C THR A 22 0.97 14.51 -6.16
N ARG A 23 0.73 15.48 -7.06
CA ARG A 23 0.86 15.24 -8.49
C ARG A 23 2.27 14.82 -8.90
N ARG A 24 3.31 15.33 -8.22
CA ARG A 24 4.72 14.98 -8.49
C ARG A 24 4.99 13.50 -8.12
N GLU A 25 4.58 13.08 -6.95
CA GLU A 25 4.71 11.69 -6.49
C GLU A 25 3.91 10.73 -7.37
N PHE A 26 2.73 11.17 -7.83
CA PHE A 26 1.87 10.39 -8.72
C PHE A 26 2.42 10.24 -10.14
N VAL A 27 3.44 10.96 -10.56
CA VAL A 27 4.12 10.79 -11.87
C VAL A 27 5.12 9.62 -11.80
N VAL A 28 5.81 9.46 -10.69
CA VAL A 28 6.89 8.45 -10.53
C VAL A 28 6.32 7.05 -10.26
N LEU A 29 5.34 6.94 -9.37
CA LEU A 29 4.79 5.67 -8.90
C LEU A 29 4.15 4.80 -10.02
N PRO A 30 3.43 5.33 -11.02
CA PRO A 30 2.85 4.50 -12.08
C PRO A 30 3.87 3.69 -12.87
N GLN A 31 5.06 4.19 -13.09
CA GLN A 31 6.11 3.46 -13.81
C GLN A 31 6.61 2.27 -12.98
N ALA A 32 6.96 2.50 -11.71
CA ALA A 32 7.38 1.42 -10.81
C ALA A 32 6.26 0.37 -10.62
N PHE A 33 5.02 0.82 -10.47
CA PHE A 33 3.87 -0.08 -10.36
C PHE A 33 3.64 -0.91 -11.63
N ARG A 34 3.85 -0.33 -12.82
CA ARG A 34 3.75 -1.06 -14.10
C ARG A 34 4.82 -2.14 -14.21
N THR A 35 6.06 -1.83 -13.82
CA THR A 35 7.16 -2.80 -13.80
C THR A 35 6.85 -3.94 -12.81
N ALA A 36 6.47 -3.63 -11.58
CA ALA A 36 6.09 -4.63 -10.58
C ALA A 36 4.86 -5.47 -11.02
N TYR A 37 3.88 -4.84 -11.66
CA TYR A 37 2.71 -5.55 -12.19
C TYR A 37 3.09 -6.53 -13.30
N ALA A 38 3.97 -6.14 -14.22
CA ALA A 38 4.43 -7.01 -15.31
C ALA A 38 5.23 -8.21 -14.80
N THR A 39 5.96 -8.06 -13.68
CA THR A 39 6.69 -9.18 -13.05
C THR A 39 5.74 -10.23 -12.46
N VAL A 40 4.63 -9.79 -11.85
CA VAL A 40 3.66 -10.70 -11.21
C VAL A 40 2.67 -11.28 -12.22
N ASP A 41 2.32 -10.53 -13.25
CA ASP A 41 1.36 -10.93 -14.30
C ASP A 41 1.92 -10.59 -15.68
N PRO A 42 2.91 -11.36 -16.15
CA PRO A 42 3.56 -11.12 -17.44
C PRO A 42 2.62 -11.29 -18.64
N GLY A 43 1.41 -11.79 -18.41
CA GLY A 43 0.37 -11.91 -19.43
C GLY A 43 0.50 -13.15 -20.34
N ASP A 44 1.66 -13.78 -20.33
CA ASP A 44 1.97 -14.97 -21.13
C ASP A 44 1.72 -16.29 -20.39
N LYS A 45 1.52 -16.25 -19.06
CA LYS A 45 1.28 -17.41 -18.19
C LYS A 45 -0.14 -17.41 -17.63
N THR A 46 -0.65 -18.60 -17.37
CA THR A 46 -1.89 -18.84 -16.63
C THR A 46 -1.62 -18.82 -15.12
N ALA A 47 -2.66 -18.88 -14.28
CA ALA A 47 -2.50 -18.88 -12.82
C ALA A 47 -1.74 -20.08 -12.28
N ASP A 48 -1.70 -21.18 -13.01
CA ASP A 48 -0.96 -22.42 -12.71
C ASP A 48 0.49 -22.43 -13.27
N GLY A 49 0.91 -21.30 -13.88
CA GLY A 49 2.26 -21.14 -14.43
C GLY A 49 2.46 -21.67 -15.86
N SER A 50 1.46 -22.31 -16.47
CA SER A 50 1.55 -22.78 -17.86
C SER A 50 1.50 -21.63 -18.86
N VAL A 51 2.12 -21.83 -20.03
CA VAL A 51 2.11 -20.82 -21.11
C VAL A 51 0.71 -20.68 -21.69
N ARG A 52 0.23 -19.45 -21.80
CA ARG A 52 -1.08 -19.19 -22.40
C ARG A 52 -1.08 -19.46 -23.90
N LYS A 53 -2.07 -20.19 -24.38
CA LYS A 53 -2.30 -20.40 -25.82
C LYS A 53 -2.78 -19.13 -26.55
N ARG A 54 -3.34 -18.17 -25.82
CA ARG A 54 -3.81 -16.87 -26.36
C ARG A 54 -3.27 -15.73 -25.50
N GLN A 55 -2.84 -14.63 -26.11
CA GLN A 55 -2.38 -13.45 -25.39
C GLN A 55 -3.44 -12.93 -24.43
N ALA A 56 -2.98 -12.50 -23.23
CA ALA A 56 -3.84 -11.85 -22.27
C ALA A 56 -4.32 -10.49 -22.84
N GLY A 57 -5.59 -10.14 -22.57
CA GLY A 57 -6.12 -8.81 -22.95
C GLY A 57 -6.91 -8.77 -24.25
N GLY A 58 -7.04 -9.89 -24.99
CA GLY A 58 -7.85 -9.97 -26.21
C GLY A 58 -9.38 -9.97 -26.01
N GLY A 59 -9.84 -10.01 -24.73
CA GLY A 59 -11.26 -9.98 -24.38
C GLY A 59 -11.79 -8.58 -24.05
N ARG A 60 -13.06 -8.50 -23.60
CA ARG A 60 -13.67 -7.26 -23.11
C ARG A 60 -12.83 -6.65 -21.99
N LYS A 61 -12.46 -5.38 -22.14
CA LYS A 61 -11.72 -4.64 -21.11
C LYS A 61 -12.56 -4.55 -19.83
N GLY A 62 -12.01 -5.03 -18.74
CA GLY A 62 -12.64 -4.89 -17.43
C GLY A 62 -12.62 -3.44 -16.92
N GLN A 63 -13.35 -3.17 -15.83
CA GLN A 63 -13.44 -1.83 -15.19
C GLN A 63 -12.06 -1.27 -14.78
N LEU A 64 -11.15 -2.13 -14.31
CA LEU A 64 -9.75 -1.76 -14.03
C LEU A 64 -8.87 -2.14 -15.24
N GLY A 65 -9.18 -1.59 -16.43
CA GLY A 65 -8.54 -1.97 -17.69
C GLY A 65 -7.07 -1.53 -17.82
N THR A 66 -6.70 -0.39 -17.24
CA THR A 66 -5.32 0.14 -17.31
C THR A 66 -4.57 -0.07 -16.01
N THR A 67 -3.24 -0.05 -16.09
CA THR A 67 -2.37 -0.17 -14.91
C THR A 67 -2.55 1.02 -13.97
N GLU A 68 -2.74 2.20 -14.52
CA GLU A 68 -3.01 3.43 -13.77
C GLU A 68 -4.34 3.35 -13.01
N GLN A 69 -5.37 2.75 -13.60
CA GLN A 69 -6.65 2.55 -12.93
C GLN A 69 -6.54 1.53 -11.79
N LYS A 70 -5.73 0.48 -11.96
CA LYS A 70 -5.42 -0.49 -10.90
C LYS A 70 -4.64 0.16 -9.76
N LEU A 71 -3.64 0.98 -10.09
CA LEU A 71 -2.89 1.76 -9.11
C LEU A 71 -3.82 2.70 -8.33
N LEU A 72 -4.68 3.47 -9.03
CA LEU A 72 -5.64 4.35 -8.39
C LEU A 72 -6.55 3.60 -7.42
N PHE A 73 -7.07 2.45 -7.82
CA PHE A 73 -7.89 1.58 -6.98
C PHE A 73 -7.14 1.21 -5.68
N SER A 74 -5.88 0.79 -5.79
CA SER A 74 -5.05 0.39 -4.65
C SER A 74 -4.76 1.56 -3.71
N LEU A 75 -4.46 2.74 -4.25
CA LEU A 75 -4.17 3.94 -3.46
C LEU A 75 -5.41 4.46 -2.73
N VAL A 76 -6.57 4.49 -3.39
CA VAL A 76 -7.83 4.86 -2.75
C VAL A 76 -8.14 3.90 -1.61
N TYR A 77 -7.98 2.59 -1.82
CA TYR A 77 -8.16 1.62 -0.75
C TYR A 77 -7.21 1.86 0.43
N GLN A 78 -5.92 2.07 0.18
CA GLN A 78 -4.92 2.31 1.23
C GLN A 78 -5.17 3.61 2.00
N LYS A 79 -5.58 4.67 1.31
CA LYS A 79 -5.81 5.97 1.93
C LYS A 79 -7.06 6.03 2.77
N THR A 80 -8.16 5.42 2.29
CA THR A 80 -9.48 5.60 2.89
C THR A 80 -10.00 4.37 3.61
N TYR A 81 -9.41 3.20 3.35
CA TYR A 81 -9.78 1.88 3.90
C TYR A 81 -11.31 1.65 3.93
N PRO A 82 -12.00 1.84 2.81
CA PRO A 82 -13.45 1.80 2.77
C PRO A 82 -13.98 0.36 2.85
N LEU A 83 -15.26 0.21 3.15
CA LEU A 83 -15.93 -1.08 2.97
C LEU A 83 -15.79 -1.53 1.52
N GLN A 84 -15.54 -2.83 1.30
CA GLN A 84 -15.32 -3.40 -0.04
C GLN A 84 -16.52 -3.20 -0.97
N ALA A 85 -17.74 -3.19 -0.43
CA ALA A 85 -18.95 -2.89 -1.17
C ALA A 85 -18.92 -1.46 -1.71
N LEU A 86 -18.60 -0.47 -0.85
CA LEU A 86 -18.46 0.93 -1.24
C LEU A 86 -17.35 1.15 -2.27
N LEU A 87 -16.19 0.52 -2.05
CA LEU A 87 -15.10 0.56 -3.03
C LEU A 87 -15.54 -0.03 -4.37
N GLY A 88 -16.29 -1.12 -4.35
CA GLY A 88 -16.88 -1.73 -5.54
C GLY A 88 -17.76 -0.74 -6.30
N GLU A 89 -18.70 -0.07 -5.64
CA GLU A 89 -19.56 0.95 -6.24
C GLU A 89 -18.76 2.10 -6.88
N VAL A 90 -17.75 2.60 -6.17
CA VAL A 90 -16.89 3.70 -6.66
C VAL A 90 -16.16 3.32 -7.96
N PHE A 91 -15.78 2.06 -8.13
CA PHE A 91 -15.03 1.57 -9.30
C PHE A 91 -15.87 0.73 -10.28
N GLY A 92 -17.17 0.61 -10.07
CA GLY A 92 -18.08 -0.19 -10.92
C GLY A 92 -17.80 -1.70 -10.83
N LEU A 93 -17.43 -2.19 -9.65
CA LEU A 93 -17.10 -3.59 -9.36
C LEU A 93 -18.10 -4.15 -8.34
N SER A 94 -18.35 -5.46 -8.42
CA SER A 94 -18.99 -6.16 -7.29
C SER A 94 -18.03 -6.25 -6.10
N GLN A 95 -18.55 -6.38 -4.87
CA GLN A 95 -17.77 -6.55 -3.66
C GLN A 95 -16.74 -7.69 -3.78
N SER A 96 -17.13 -8.85 -4.32
CA SER A 96 -16.25 -10.00 -4.50
C SER A 96 -15.10 -9.72 -5.48
N ARG A 97 -15.36 -8.92 -6.53
CA ARG A 97 -14.30 -8.47 -7.46
C ARG A 97 -13.40 -7.44 -6.81
N ALA A 98 -13.95 -6.50 -6.04
CA ALA A 98 -13.15 -5.54 -5.28
C ALA A 98 -12.19 -6.25 -4.32
N ASN A 99 -12.68 -7.24 -3.54
CA ASN A 99 -11.83 -8.05 -2.66
C ASN A 99 -10.69 -8.75 -3.43
N ARG A 100 -11.00 -9.45 -4.54
CA ARG A 100 -9.96 -10.11 -5.37
C ARG A 100 -8.91 -9.13 -5.88
N TRP A 101 -9.31 -7.94 -6.30
CA TRP A 101 -8.37 -6.91 -6.73
C TRP A 101 -7.53 -6.36 -5.58
N ILE A 102 -8.09 -6.17 -4.39
CA ILE A 102 -7.34 -5.78 -3.18
C ILE A 102 -6.22 -6.80 -2.92
N GLN A 103 -6.58 -8.08 -2.81
CA GLN A 103 -5.62 -9.16 -2.52
C GLN A 103 -4.50 -9.23 -3.58
N ARG A 104 -4.83 -9.00 -4.84
CA ARG A 104 -3.86 -9.07 -5.94
C ARG A 104 -2.96 -7.84 -6.03
N LEU A 105 -3.52 -6.63 -5.85
CA LEU A 105 -2.80 -5.39 -6.15
C LEU A 105 -1.98 -4.86 -4.97
N LEU A 106 -2.33 -5.16 -3.73
CA LEU A 106 -1.56 -4.68 -2.58
C LEU A 106 -0.13 -5.22 -2.53
N PRO A 107 0.14 -6.50 -2.78
CA PRO A 107 1.52 -6.99 -2.88
C PRO A 107 2.32 -6.31 -3.99
N ILE A 108 1.68 -6.04 -5.14
CA ILE A 108 2.31 -5.35 -6.26
C ILE A 108 2.63 -3.90 -5.91
N LEU A 109 1.71 -3.21 -5.24
CA LEU A 109 1.96 -1.85 -4.75
C LEU A 109 3.11 -1.82 -3.75
N LYS A 110 3.15 -2.79 -2.82
CA LYS A 110 4.26 -2.92 -1.88
C LYS A 110 5.60 -3.10 -2.60
N GLN A 111 5.67 -3.98 -3.60
CA GLN A 111 6.87 -4.20 -4.40
C GLN A 111 7.30 -2.93 -5.12
N ALA A 112 6.37 -2.23 -5.78
CA ALA A 112 6.66 -0.97 -6.46
C ALA A 112 7.21 0.11 -5.51
N LEU A 113 6.72 0.18 -4.28
CA LEU A 113 7.21 1.12 -3.27
C LEU A 113 8.57 0.69 -2.71
N ASP A 114 8.84 -0.61 -2.60
CA ASP A 114 10.13 -1.16 -2.20
C ASP A 114 11.21 -0.88 -3.26
N ASP A 115 10.89 -1.11 -4.52
CA ASP A 115 11.76 -0.81 -5.67
C ASP A 115 12.12 0.70 -5.75
N LEU A 116 11.24 1.57 -5.29
CA LEU A 116 11.49 3.01 -5.17
C LEU A 116 12.26 3.41 -3.90
N GLY A 117 12.54 2.48 -3.00
CA GLY A 117 13.21 2.74 -1.72
C GLY A 117 12.45 3.67 -0.78
N VAL A 118 11.12 3.74 -0.90
CA VAL A 118 10.29 4.65 -0.07
C VAL A 118 9.62 3.96 1.11
N LEU A 119 9.73 2.63 1.21
CA LEU A 119 9.22 1.90 2.37
C LEU A 119 10.14 2.07 3.58
N PRO A 120 9.58 2.20 4.79
CA PRO A 120 10.39 2.20 6.01
C PRO A 120 11.07 0.84 6.19
N THR A 121 12.34 0.85 6.62
CA THR A 121 13.03 -0.39 6.96
C THR A 121 12.37 -1.08 8.15
N ARG A 122 12.36 -2.41 8.13
CA ARG A 122 11.89 -3.26 9.24
C ARG A 122 13.05 -3.89 10.01
N VAL A 123 14.26 -3.71 9.53
CA VAL A 123 15.49 -4.28 10.11
C VAL A 123 16.25 -3.16 10.82
N PRO A 124 16.44 -3.21 12.15
CA PRO A 124 17.08 -2.15 12.91
C PRO A 124 18.48 -1.80 12.38
N ASN A 125 19.28 -2.81 12.04
CA ASN A 125 20.64 -2.62 11.55
C ASN A 125 20.74 -2.00 10.14
N LYS A 126 19.64 -2.01 9.36
CA LYS A 126 19.54 -1.32 8.08
C LYS A 126 19.06 0.13 8.23
N PHE A 127 18.58 0.50 9.38
CA PHE A 127 18.27 1.88 9.71
C PHE A 127 19.60 2.58 10.10
N ALA A 128 20.42 2.89 9.09
CA ALA A 128 21.63 3.65 9.32
C ALA A 128 21.29 5.14 9.29
N PRO A 129 21.61 5.90 10.37
CA PRO A 129 21.55 7.37 10.35
C PRO A 129 22.45 7.97 9.27
N HIS A 130 23.31 7.16 8.65
CA HIS A 130 24.37 7.55 7.73
C HIS A 130 23.94 7.86 6.30
N GLU A 131 22.77 7.42 5.84
CA GLU A 131 22.28 7.83 4.51
C GLU A 131 21.87 9.32 4.47
N HIS A 132 21.89 9.98 5.63
CA HIS A 132 21.66 11.41 5.78
C HIS A 132 22.95 12.21 5.99
N ARG A 133 24.13 11.64 5.66
CA ARG A 133 25.46 12.27 5.91
C ARG A 133 25.69 13.62 5.22
N HIS A 134 24.84 14.05 4.31
CA HIS A 134 24.94 15.34 3.64
C HIS A 134 23.86 16.35 4.06
N GLN A 135 23.03 16.03 5.05
CA GLN A 135 22.10 17.00 5.62
C GLN A 135 22.37 17.13 7.11
N GLU A 136 22.61 18.38 7.52
CA GLU A 136 22.69 18.85 8.90
C GLU A 136 21.78 18.06 9.85
N THR A 137 22.33 17.59 10.97
CA THR A 137 21.70 16.87 12.09
C THR A 137 20.23 16.52 11.85
N ALA A 138 20.00 15.29 11.37
CA ALA A 138 18.64 14.80 11.17
C ALA A 138 17.95 14.67 12.54
N GLU A 139 17.02 15.55 12.82
CA GLU A 139 16.16 15.47 13.98
C GLU A 139 15.20 14.30 13.81
N LEU A 140 15.35 13.27 14.65
CA LEU A 140 14.53 12.06 14.62
C LEU A 140 13.53 12.09 15.77
N SER A 141 12.28 11.84 15.48
CA SER A 141 11.22 11.60 16.45
C SER A 141 10.96 10.10 16.54
N ILE A 142 10.95 9.57 17.76
CA ILE A 142 10.69 8.16 18.04
C ILE A 142 9.39 8.09 18.83
N ASP A 143 8.46 7.27 18.36
CA ASP A 143 7.16 7.07 19.02
C ASP A 143 6.72 5.61 18.97
N GLY A 144 5.92 5.22 19.95
CA GLY A 144 5.29 3.92 20.04
C GLY A 144 3.84 3.99 19.56
N THR A 145 3.50 3.25 18.51
CA THR A 145 2.11 3.15 18.05
C THR A 145 1.49 1.82 18.45
N GLU A 146 0.24 1.86 18.88
CA GLU A 146 -0.55 0.69 19.24
C GLU A 146 -1.69 0.49 18.24
N ARG A 147 -1.80 -0.73 17.70
CA ARG A 147 -2.90 -1.14 16.85
C ARG A 147 -3.78 -2.15 17.57
N ARG A 148 -5.05 -1.87 17.69
CA ARG A 148 -6.02 -2.82 18.25
C ARG A 148 -6.09 -4.08 17.40
N ARG A 149 -6.17 -5.24 18.06
CA ARG A 149 -6.37 -6.55 17.42
C ARG A 149 -7.50 -7.33 18.09
N PRO A 150 -8.13 -8.26 17.38
CA PRO A 150 -9.05 -9.21 18.01
C PRO A 150 -8.34 -9.99 19.11
N ARG A 151 -9.06 -10.27 20.20
CA ARG A 151 -8.53 -11.04 21.33
C ARG A 151 -8.14 -12.46 20.87
N PRO A 152 -6.87 -12.88 21.03
CA PRO A 152 -6.46 -14.23 20.69
C PRO A 152 -7.18 -15.27 21.55
N LYS A 153 -7.50 -16.43 20.98
CA LYS A 153 -8.07 -17.55 21.76
C LYS A 153 -7.04 -18.19 22.71
N ASN A 154 -5.77 -18.14 22.36
CA ASN A 154 -4.67 -18.72 23.15
C ASN A 154 -4.31 -17.80 24.32
N PRO A 155 -4.32 -18.29 25.59
CA PRO A 155 -4.02 -17.48 26.79
C PRO A 155 -2.63 -16.86 26.78
N VAL A 156 -1.61 -17.58 26.30
CA VAL A 156 -0.23 -17.10 26.23
C VAL A 156 -0.14 -15.91 25.26
N LYS A 157 -0.78 -16.01 24.09
CA LYS A 157 -0.87 -14.91 23.12
C LYS A 157 -1.68 -13.72 23.67
N GLN A 158 -2.70 -13.99 24.51
CA GLN A 158 -3.42 -12.90 25.18
C GLN A 158 -2.52 -12.11 26.13
N ALA A 159 -1.70 -12.79 26.92
CA ALA A 159 -0.77 -12.14 27.85
C ALA A 159 0.27 -11.28 27.09
N LEU A 160 0.82 -11.79 26.00
CA LEU A 160 1.80 -11.06 25.16
C LEU A 160 1.23 -9.80 24.51
N CYS A 161 -0.05 -9.83 24.13
CA CYS A 161 -0.70 -8.72 23.43
C CYS A 161 -1.48 -7.79 24.39
N SER A 162 -1.46 -8.06 25.70
CA SER A 162 -2.17 -7.25 26.69
C SER A 162 -1.44 -5.91 26.89
N SER A 163 -2.17 -4.80 26.67
CA SER A 163 -1.67 -3.48 27.02
C SER A 163 -1.84 -3.24 28.50
N GLY A 164 -0.75 -3.01 29.24
CA GLY A 164 -0.80 -2.69 30.67
C GLY A 164 -1.54 -1.40 31.02
N LYS A 165 -1.68 -0.47 30.06
CA LYS A 165 -2.37 0.81 30.24
C LYS A 165 -3.79 0.81 29.71
N GLN A 166 -4.06 0.03 28.68
CA GLN A 166 -5.38 -0.05 28.07
C GLN A 166 -5.83 -1.52 28.05
N LYS A 167 -7.03 -1.81 28.53
CA LYS A 167 -7.60 -3.17 28.57
C LYS A 167 -7.70 -3.93 27.23
N PRO A 168 -7.79 -3.27 26.03
CA PRO A 168 -7.85 -3.99 24.77
C PRO A 168 -6.50 -4.62 24.38
N GLN A 169 -6.58 -5.70 23.60
CA GLN A 169 -5.42 -6.34 22.98
C GLN A 169 -4.88 -5.46 21.87
N SER A 170 -3.57 -5.24 21.83
CA SER A 170 -2.92 -4.41 20.83
C SER A 170 -1.58 -4.97 20.38
N ASP A 171 -1.21 -4.71 19.14
CA ASP A 171 0.14 -4.88 18.63
C ASP A 171 0.89 -3.55 18.76
N LYS A 172 2.08 -3.59 19.33
CA LYS A 172 2.93 -2.41 19.53
C LYS A 172 4.02 -2.36 18.48
N ASN A 173 4.19 -1.19 17.88
CA ASN A 173 5.28 -0.93 16.94
C ASN A 173 6.01 0.34 17.34
N VAL A 174 7.33 0.35 17.17
CA VAL A 174 8.15 1.56 17.25
C VAL A 174 8.25 2.18 15.86
N VAL A 175 8.01 3.47 15.78
CA VAL A 175 8.11 4.25 14.56
C VAL A 175 9.18 5.30 14.73
N VAL A 176 10.10 5.40 13.77
CA VAL A 176 11.10 6.47 13.73
C VAL A 176 10.81 7.35 12.52
N VAL A 177 10.60 8.63 12.77
CA VAL A 177 10.22 9.62 11.76
C VAL A 177 11.28 10.72 11.70
N ASN A 178 11.66 11.10 10.51
CA ASN A 178 12.45 12.32 10.32
C ASN A 178 11.55 13.54 10.53
N ALA A 179 11.86 14.36 11.54
CA ALA A 179 11.03 15.50 11.94
C ALA A 179 10.93 16.59 10.85
N LYS A 180 11.98 16.76 10.03
CA LYS A 180 11.98 17.74 8.93
C LYS A 180 11.20 17.24 7.70
N THR A 181 11.49 16.04 7.22
CA THR A 181 10.88 15.50 5.99
C THR A 181 9.54 14.81 6.23
N LYS A 182 9.20 14.53 7.50
CA LYS A 182 8.01 13.76 7.92
C LYS A 182 7.96 12.33 7.34
N ARG A 183 9.09 11.81 6.90
CA ARG A 183 9.19 10.44 6.39
C ARG A 183 9.42 9.46 7.52
N VAL A 184 8.72 8.33 7.46
CA VAL A 184 8.97 7.18 8.34
C VAL A 184 10.18 6.43 7.81
N GLY A 185 11.28 6.42 8.56
CA GLY A 185 12.51 5.71 8.18
C GLY A 185 12.55 4.28 8.71
N TYR A 186 12.00 4.06 9.90
CA TYR A 186 11.96 2.74 10.53
C TYR A 186 10.59 2.45 11.12
N LEU A 187 10.17 1.21 11.00
CA LEU A 187 8.94 0.68 11.62
C LEU A 187 9.24 -0.73 12.12
N SER A 188 9.21 -0.95 13.44
CA SER A 188 9.53 -2.26 14.03
C SER A 188 8.61 -3.37 13.51
N GLN A 189 9.10 -4.60 13.59
CA GLN A 189 8.25 -5.79 13.45
C GLN A 189 7.30 -5.86 14.64
N THR A 190 6.18 -6.52 14.45
CA THR A 190 5.16 -6.76 15.48
C THR A 190 5.52 -7.99 16.28
#